data_fc603d72a87f177ebafdd0d8f3a14df9
#
_entry.id   fc603d72a87f177ebafdd0d8f3a14df9
#
_cell.length_a   1.000
_cell.length_b   1.000
_cell.length_c   1.000
_cell.angle_alpha   90.00
_cell.angle_beta   90.00
_cell.angle_gamma   90.00
#
_symmetry.space_group_name_H-M   'P 1'
#
loop_
_entity.id
_entity.type
_entity.pdbx_description
1 polymer ?
#
loop_
_entity_poly.entity_id
_entity_poly.type
_entity_poly.pdbx_seq_one_letter_code
_entity_poly.pdbx_strand_id
1 'polypeptide(L)'
;DTDILIGFNIGSAVPEKRWPAERFAHVADYFGHLGYKTVFFGGPMDLEMVQPVVEQMETKPIVATGKFQLGPLAAAMSRCNLLITNDSGPMHVGISQGVPIVALYGPSNPFFYGPYQAHAIVLETMDSYEIGKSMKKIIKEGNYKGLSVISEEQVIKAAETLLLESK
;
A
#
# COMPACT_ATOMS: atom_id res chain seq x y z
N ASP A 1 25.21 -6.63 -5.94
CA ASP A 1 24.16 -5.62 -6.15
C ASP A 1 22.83 -6.28 -5.94
N THR A 2 22.26 -6.14 -4.76
CA THR A 2 20.89 -6.56 -4.49
C THR A 2 19.97 -5.43 -4.89
N ASP A 3 19.35 -5.54 -6.07
CA ASP A 3 18.34 -4.59 -6.53
C ASP A 3 17.21 -4.53 -5.49
N ILE A 4 17.03 -3.41 -4.83
CA ILE A 4 15.91 -3.19 -3.91
C ILE A 4 14.62 -3.15 -4.72
N LEU A 5 13.66 -3.99 -4.36
CA LEU A 5 12.35 -4.10 -4.98
C LEU A 5 11.27 -3.60 -4.02
N ILE A 6 10.54 -2.57 -4.43
CA ILE A 6 9.43 -2.00 -3.67
C ILE A 6 8.11 -2.34 -4.36
N GLY A 7 7.25 -3.04 -3.63
CA GLY A 7 5.90 -3.38 -4.07
C GLY A 7 4.90 -2.26 -3.75
N PHE A 8 3.95 -2.08 -4.64
CA PHE A 8 2.82 -1.15 -4.48
C PHE A 8 1.52 -1.90 -4.71
N ASN A 9 0.56 -1.75 -3.80
CA ASN A 9 -0.79 -2.25 -3.98
C ASN A 9 -1.79 -1.11 -3.80
N ILE A 10 -2.29 -0.59 -4.92
CA ILE A 10 -3.18 0.57 -4.95
C ILE A 10 -4.67 0.20 -4.89
N GLY A 11 -4.99 -1.08 -5.09
CA GLY A 11 -6.35 -1.60 -5.08
C GLY A 11 -6.93 -1.75 -3.67
N SER A 12 -8.23 -1.63 -3.59
CA SER A 12 -9.09 -2.08 -2.49
C SER A 12 -10.51 -2.25 -3.00
N ALA A 13 -11.22 -3.26 -2.52
CA ALA A 13 -12.65 -3.45 -2.84
C ALA A 13 -13.53 -2.30 -2.33
N VAL A 14 -13.04 -1.55 -1.34
CA VAL A 14 -13.74 -0.42 -0.72
C VAL A 14 -13.09 0.88 -1.17
N PRO A 15 -13.76 1.72 -1.97
CA PRO A 15 -13.18 2.96 -2.49
C PRO A 15 -12.63 3.90 -1.41
N GLU A 16 -13.33 4.00 -0.27
CA GLU A 16 -12.93 4.85 0.85
C GLU A 16 -11.63 4.41 1.54
N LYS A 17 -11.14 3.21 1.24
CA LYS A 17 -9.87 2.68 1.70
C LYS A 17 -8.72 2.91 0.70
N ARG A 18 -8.96 3.63 -0.38
CA ARG A 18 -7.96 3.88 -1.42
C ARG A 18 -7.28 5.22 -1.19
N TRP A 19 -5.97 5.20 -1.07
CA TRP A 19 -5.16 6.41 -1.18
C TRP A 19 -5.15 6.87 -2.64
N PRO A 20 -5.07 8.18 -2.94
CA PRO A 20 -5.08 8.67 -4.31
C PRO A 20 -4.05 7.95 -5.18
N ALA A 21 -4.50 7.43 -6.32
CA ALA A 21 -3.68 6.56 -7.17
C ALA A 21 -2.47 7.31 -7.76
N GLU A 22 -2.63 8.60 -8.11
CA GLU A 22 -1.57 9.47 -8.57
C GLU A 22 -0.44 9.65 -7.55
N ARG A 23 -0.76 9.62 -6.25
CA ARG A 23 0.25 9.71 -5.20
C ARG A 23 1.08 8.44 -5.07
N PHE A 24 0.48 7.29 -5.34
CA PHE A 24 1.26 6.05 -5.46
C PHE A 24 2.26 6.15 -6.61
N ALA A 25 1.87 6.74 -7.76
CA ALA A 25 2.77 6.97 -8.87
C ALA A 25 3.95 7.88 -8.49
N HIS A 26 3.68 9.01 -7.84
CA HIS A 26 4.72 9.95 -7.41
C HIS A 26 5.69 9.30 -6.42
N VAL A 27 5.19 8.52 -5.46
CA VAL A 27 6.05 7.79 -4.50
C VAL A 27 6.86 6.70 -5.22
N ALA A 28 6.26 6.00 -6.19
CA ALA A 28 6.98 5.00 -6.98
C ALA A 28 8.05 5.63 -7.86
N ASP A 29 7.77 6.79 -8.47
CA ASP A 29 8.76 7.56 -9.23
C ASP A 29 9.91 8.06 -8.35
N TYR A 30 9.61 8.54 -7.13
CA TYR A 30 10.65 8.93 -6.17
C TYR A 30 11.66 7.80 -5.96
N PHE A 31 11.19 6.59 -5.66
CA PHE A 31 12.07 5.43 -5.47
C PHE A 31 12.72 4.95 -6.77
N GLY A 32 12.01 5.04 -7.88
CA GLY A 32 12.53 4.73 -9.21
C GLY A 32 13.71 5.63 -9.60
N HIS A 33 13.64 6.93 -9.32
CA HIS A 33 14.74 7.87 -9.53
C HIS A 33 15.95 7.62 -8.62
N LEU A 34 15.74 7.01 -7.45
CA LEU A 34 16.82 6.53 -6.58
C LEU A 34 17.45 5.20 -7.08
N GLY A 35 16.97 4.66 -8.19
CA GLY A 35 17.47 3.42 -8.78
C GLY A 35 16.83 2.15 -8.23
N TYR A 36 15.78 2.24 -7.41
CA TYR A 36 15.05 1.08 -6.92
C TYR A 36 14.09 0.55 -7.97
N LYS A 37 13.86 -0.75 -7.96
CA LYS A 37 12.82 -1.35 -8.81
C LYS A 37 11.47 -1.24 -8.12
N THR A 38 10.46 -0.85 -8.89
CA THR A 38 9.08 -0.72 -8.41
C THR A 38 8.17 -1.72 -9.12
N VAL A 39 7.22 -2.29 -8.39
CA VAL A 39 6.26 -3.26 -8.93
C VAL A 39 4.86 -3.00 -8.40
N PHE A 40 3.87 -2.92 -9.29
CA PHE A 40 2.47 -2.78 -8.94
C PHE A 40 1.78 -4.14 -8.92
N PHE A 41 1.25 -4.51 -7.75
CA PHE A 41 0.44 -5.69 -7.53
C PHE A 41 -1.06 -5.34 -7.51
N GLY A 42 -1.89 -6.36 -7.57
CA GLY A 42 -3.34 -6.24 -7.50
C GLY A 42 -4.03 -7.37 -8.24
N GLY A 43 -5.34 -7.48 -8.07
CA GLY A 43 -6.18 -8.40 -8.83
C GLY A 43 -6.47 -7.89 -10.25
N PRO A 44 -7.14 -8.72 -11.09
CA PRO A 44 -7.53 -8.29 -12.45
C PRO A 44 -8.40 -7.03 -12.49
N MET A 45 -9.25 -6.83 -11.47
CA MET A 45 -10.12 -5.66 -11.35
C MET A 45 -9.35 -4.35 -11.08
N ASP A 46 -8.12 -4.45 -10.59
CA ASP A 46 -7.29 -3.28 -10.28
C ASP A 46 -6.57 -2.72 -11.52
N LEU A 47 -6.57 -3.45 -12.64
CA LEU A 47 -5.90 -3.03 -13.88
C LEU A 47 -6.40 -1.68 -14.40
N GLU A 48 -7.71 -1.44 -14.35
CA GLU A 48 -8.30 -0.17 -14.80
C GLU A 48 -7.81 1.03 -13.97
N MET A 49 -7.41 0.79 -12.74
CA MET A 49 -6.85 1.81 -11.85
C MET A 49 -5.33 1.94 -12.01
N VAL A 50 -4.63 0.83 -12.16
CA VAL A 50 -3.16 0.80 -12.25
C VAL A 50 -2.68 1.35 -13.59
N GLN A 51 -3.33 0.99 -14.70
CA GLN A 51 -2.87 1.34 -16.03
C GLN A 51 -2.72 2.86 -16.26
N PRO A 52 -3.72 3.71 -15.95
CA PRO A 52 -3.58 5.15 -16.12
C PRO A 52 -2.50 5.77 -15.21
N VAL A 53 -2.27 5.18 -14.04
CA VAL A 53 -1.24 5.61 -13.10
C VAL A 53 0.14 5.36 -13.69
N VAL A 54 0.37 4.14 -14.17
CA VAL A 54 1.65 3.74 -14.76
C VAL A 54 1.97 4.53 -16.04
N GLU A 55 0.97 4.85 -16.84
CA GLU A 55 1.14 5.64 -18.07
C GLU A 55 1.59 7.08 -17.81
N GLN A 56 1.33 7.61 -16.62
CA GLN A 56 1.74 8.97 -16.22
C GLN A 56 3.09 9.00 -15.49
N MET A 57 3.65 7.84 -15.13
CA MET A 57 4.92 7.76 -14.41
C MET A 57 6.10 8.15 -15.30
N GLU A 58 7.09 8.79 -14.68
CA GLU A 58 8.37 9.12 -15.30
C GLU A 58 9.31 7.92 -15.38
N THR A 59 9.21 7.03 -14.38
CA THR A 59 9.97 5.77 -14.33
C THR A 59 9.14 4.60 -14.89
N LYS A 60 9.80 3.46 -15.13
CA LYS A 60 9.14 2.28 -15.68
C LYS A 60 8.97 1.20 -14.61
N PRO A 61 7.82 1.12 -13.94
CA PRO A 61 7.55 0.06 -12.98
C PRO A 61 7.26 -1.28 -13.67
N ILE A 62 7.39 -2.36 -12.91
CA ILE A 62 6.88 -3.67 -13.29
C ILE A 62 5.38 -3.69 -13.01
N VAL A 63 4.55 -4.01 -14.01
CA VAL A 63 3.11 -4.20 -13.81
C VAL A 63 2.83 -5.69 -13.64
N ALA A 64 2.59 -6.11 -12.41
CA ALA A 64 2.23 -7.47 -12.01
C ALA A 64 0.74 -7.62 -11.69
N THR A 65 -0.02 -6.53 -11.77
CA THR A 65 -1.46 -6.49 -11.52
C THR A 65 -2.21 -7.45 -12.44
N GLY A 66 -3.07 -8.27 -11.89
CA GLY A 66 -3.87 -9.26 -12.61
C GLY A 66 -3.11 -10.47 -13.14
N LYS A 67 -1.79 -10.56 -12.92
CA LYS A 67 -0.97 -11.64 -13.49
C LYS A 67 -0.85 -12.87 -12.60
N PHE A 68 -1.18 -12.77 -11.32
CA PHE A 68 -0.95 -13.83 -10.36
C PHE A 68 -2.23 -14.27 -9.66
N GLN A 69 -2.34 -15.57 -9.45
CA GLN A 69 -3.22 -16.16 -8.44
C GLN A 69 -2.55 -16.07 -7.06
N LEU A 70 -3.26 -16.41 -6.00
CA LEU A 70 -2.83 -16.20 -4.62
C LEU A 70 -1.44 -16.77 -4.28
N GLY A 71 -1.17 -18.01 -4.63
CA GLY A 71 0.13 -18.66 -4.36
C GLY A 71 1.30 -17.96 -5.06
N PRO A 72 1.26 -17.80 -6.40
CA PRO A 72 2.26 -17.05 -7.16
C PRO A 72 2.37 -15.58 -6.72
N LEU A 73 1.27 -14.94 -6.29
CA LEU A 73 1.30 -13.58 -5.74
C LEU A 73 2.14 -13.52 -4.45
N ALA A 74 1.92 -14.47 -3.54
CA ALA A 74 2.70 -14.56 -2.30
C ALA A 74 4.20 -14.74 -2.61
N ALA A 75 4.54 -15.65 -3.53
CA ALA A 75 5.91 -15.86 -3.96
C ALA A 75 6.55 -14.64 -4.63
N ALA A 76 5.79 -13.87 -5.40
CA ALA A 76 6.28 -12.62 -5.98
C ALA A 76 6.48 -11.53 -4.91
N MET A 77 5.53 -11.40 -3.97
CA MET A 77 5.63 -10.44 -2.88
C MET A 77 6.79 -10.75 -1.93
N SER A 78 7.11 -12.02 -1.67
CA SER A 78 8.24 -12.40 -0.81
C SER A 78 9.60 -11.91 -1.32
N ARG A 79 9.68 -11.49 -2.58
CA ARG A 79 10.88 -10.90 -3.17
C ARG A 79 11.01 -9.39 -2.93
N CYS A 80 9.95 -8.75 -2.43
CA CYS A 80 9.97 -7.33 -2.14
C CYS A 80 10.72 -7.05 -0.84
N ASN A 81 11.51 -5.97 -0.84
CA ASN A 81 12.16 -5.45 0.36
C ASN A 81 11.18 -4.57 1.18
N LEU A 82 10.11 -4.10 0.54
CA LEU A 82 9.08 -3.28 1.14
C LEU A 82 7.79 -3.40 0.33
N LEU A 83 6.63 -3.31 0.99
CA LEU A 83 5.33 -3.16 0.34
C LEU A 83 4.63 -1.91 0.88
N ILE A 84 4.20 -1.02 -0.02
CA ILE A 84 3.36 0.15 0.30
C ILE A 84 1.95 -0.16 -0.17
N THR A 85 0.97 -0.14 0.73
CA THR A 85 -0.35 -0.72 0.44
C THR A 85 -1.49 -0.05 1.17
N ASN A 86 -2.65 0.01 0.53
CA ASN A 86 -3.92 0.23 1.20
C ASN A 86 -4.29 -0.97 2.10
N ASP A 87 -5.18 -0.77 3.07
CA ASP A 87 -5.81 -1.84 3.84
C ASP A 87 -6.68 -2.71 2.92
N SER A 88 -6.14 -3.86 2.53
CA SER A 88 -6.74 -4.78 1.56
C SER A 88 -6.17 -6.20 1.66
N GLY A 89 -6.76 -7.15 0.96
CA GLY A 89 -6.30 -8.55 0.93
C GLY A 89 -4.81 -8.72 0.60
N PRO A 90 -4.26 -8.10 -0.46
CA PRO A 90 -2.84 -8.16 -0.79
C PRO A 90 -1.90 -7.71 0.33
N MET A 91 -2.30 -6.77 1.20
CA MET A 91 -1.52 -6.41 2.38
C MET A 91 -1.28 -7.62 3.27
N HIS A 92 -2.31 -8.41 3.56
CA HIS A 92 -2.20 -9.60 4.40
C HIS A 92 -1.37 -10.71 3.73
N VAL A 93 -1.37 -10.76 2.41
CA VAL A 93 -0.46 -11.66 1.66
C VAL A 93 0.99 -11.24 1.90
N GLY A 94 1.32 -9.96 1.76
CA GLY A 94 2.66 -9.42 2.05
C GLY A 94 3.11 -9.69 3.49
N ILE A 95 2.22 -9.47 4.47
CA ILE A 95 2.46 -9.76 5.89
C ILE A 95 2.81 -11.24 6.09
N SER A 96 2.06 -12.15 5.48
CA SER A 96 2.29 -13.60 5.60
C SER A 96 3.65 -14.04 5.04
N GLN A 97 4.26 -13.23 4.19
CA GLN A 97 5.58 -13.45 3.61
C GLN A 97 6.70 -12.75 4.39
N GLY A 98 6.38 -12.06 5.48
CA GLY A 98 7.37 -11.33 6.27
C GLY A 98 7.91 -10.07 5.59
N VAL A 99 7.23 -9.54 4.59
CA VAL A 99 7.64 -8.31 3.89
C VAL A 99 7.39 -7.11 4.82
N PRO A 100 8.34 -6.17 4.98
CA PRO A 100 8.10 -4.91 5.66
C PRO A 100 6.97 -4.11 4.97
N ILE A 101 6.08 -3.50 5.76
CA ILE A 101 4.84 -2.90 5.25
C ILE A 101 4.71 -1.44 5.65
N VAL A 102 4.47 -0.55 4.68
CA VAL A 102 3.82 0.74 4.93
C VAL A 102 2.34 0.56 4.62
N ALA A 103 1.51 0.57 5.66
CA ALA A 103 0.07 0.33 5.56
C ALA A 103 -0.71 1.63 5.70
N LEU A 104 -1.60 1.92 4.74
CA LEU A 104 -2.41 3.14 4.69
C LEU A 104 -3.84 2.82 5.13
N TYR A 105 -4.22 3.37 6.27
CA TYR A 105 -5.52 3.13 6.90
C TYR A 105 -6.41 4.37 6.87
N GLY A 106 -7.63 4.16 6.39
CA GLY A 106 -8.69 5.16 6.40
C GLY A 106 -9.76 4.84 7.44
N PRO A 107 -10.97 4.43 7.00
CA PRO A 107 -12.11 4.26 7.90
C PRO A 107 -12.10 2.93 8.68
N SER A 108 -11.15 2.05 8.41
CA SER A 108 -10.99 0.79 9.15
C SER A 108 -9.99 0.97 10.29
N ASN A 109 -10.31 0.40 11.44
CA ASN A 109 -9.45 0.47 12.61
C ASN A 109 -8.29 -0.54 12.50
N PRO A 110 -7.02 -0.07 12.48
CA PRO A 110 -5.87 -0.97 12.39
C PRO A 110 -5.71 -1.89 13.60
N PHE A 111 -6.33 -1.58 14.73
CA PHE A 111 -6.35 -2.48 15.89
C PHE A 111 -7.08 -3.80 15.58
N PHE A 112 -8.12 -3.79 14.73
CA PHE A 112 -8.88 -4.99 14.36
C PHE A 112 -8.43 -5.62 13.04
N TYR A 113 -7.86 -4.83 12.13
CA TYR A 113 -7.53 -5.24 10.77
C TYR A 113 -6.05 -5.03 10.43
N GLY A 114 -5.25 -4.68 11.43
CA GLY A 114 -3.88 -4.22 11.25
C GLY A 114 -2.88 -5.31 10.89
N PRO A 115 -1.67 -4.88 10.57
CA PRO A 115 -0.56 -5.76 10.29
C PRO A 115 0.02 -6.32 11.60
N TYR A 116 -0.75 -7.19 12.29
CA TYR A 116 -0.34 -7.80 13.54
C TYR A 116 1.00 -8.52 13.42
N GLN A 117 1.89 -8.30 14.41
CA GLN A 117 3.21 -8.94 14.49
C GLN A 117 4.09 -8.76 13.23
N ALA A 118 3.72 -7.84 12.35
CA ALA A 118 4.50 -7.52 11.17
C ALA A 118 5.50 -6.40 11.45
N HIS A 119 6.59 -6.38 10.70
CA HIS A 119 7.48 -5.22 10.62
C HIS A 119 6.78 -4.17 9.76
N ALA A 120 6.06 -3.25 10.39
CA ALA A 120 5.17 -2.34 9.69
C ALA A 120 5.10 -0.94 10.33
N ILE A 121 4.92 0.06 9.46
CA ILE A 121 4.50 1.40 9.85
C ILE A 121 3.09 1.62 9.33
N VAL A 122 2.18 1.94 10.24
CA VAL A 122 0.78 2.26 9.93
C VAL A 122 0.62 3.78 9.86
N LEU A 123 0.16 4.27 8.72
CA LEU A 123 -0.28 5.65 8.55
C LEU A 123 -1.80 5.66 8.49
N GLU A 124 -2.41 6.37 9.42
CA GLU A 124 -3.86 6.40 9.59
C GLU A 124 -4.43 7.81 9.57
N THR A 125 -5.68 7.92 9.16
CA THR A 125 -6.36 9.23 8.97
C THR A 125 -7.27 9.61 10.12
N MET A 126 -7.44 8.73 11.10
CA MET A 126 -8.31 8.92 12.25
C MET A 126 -7.50 8.96 13.54
N ASP A 127 -7.74 9.97 14.35
CA ASP A 127 -7.10 10.13 15.66
C ASP A 127 -7.62 9.12 16.70
N SER A 128 -8.84 8.62 16.49
CA SER A 128 -9.47 7.61 17.34
C SER A 128 -10.56 6.84 16.59
N TYR A 129 -10.70 5.57 16.95
CA TYR A 129 -11.74 4.70 16.44
C TYR A 129 -12.71 4.35 17.57
N GLU A 130 -14.01 4.58 17.36
CA GLU A 130 -15.02 4.18 18.33
C GLU A 130 -15.27 2.67 18.24
N ILE A 131 -15.07 1.98 19.36
CA ILE A 131 -15.35 0.54 19.46
C ILE A 131 -16.83 0.30 19.18
N GLY A 132 -17.10 -0.65 18.28
CA GLY A 132 -18.47 -1.05 17.89
C GLY A 132 -19.09 -0.20 16.77
N LYS A 133 -18.46 0.86 16.29
CA LYS A 133 -18.90 1.54 15.08
C LYS A 133 -18.45 0.79 13.83
N SER A 134 -19.39 0.53 12.93
CA SER A 134 -19.05 0.00 11.60
C SER A 134 -18.41 1.09 10.75
N MET A 135 -17.54 0.68 9.82
CA MET A 135 -16.93 1.57 8.83
C MET A 135 -17.96 2.44 8.09
N LYS A 136 -19.11 1.86 7.69
CA LYS A 136 -20.22 2.59 7.05
C LYS A 136 -20.76 3.73 7.93
N LYS A 137 -20.82 3.52 9.24
CA LYS A 137 -21.30 4.52 10.20
C LYS A 137 -20.27 5.64 10.35
N ILE A 138 -18.99 5.32 10.45
CA ILE A 138 -17.89 6.29 10.53
C ILE A 138 -17.90 7.22 9.32
N ILE A 139 -18.02 6.66 8.12
CA ILE A 139 -18.08 7.44 6.87
C ILE A 139 -19.32 8.34 6.84
N LYS A 140 -20.47 7.79 7.21
CA LYS A 140 -21.75 8.51 7.19
C LYS A 140 -21.81 9.68 8.18
N GLU A 141 -21.19 9.55 9.33
CA GLU A 141 -21.15 10.59 10.37
C GLU A 141 -20.15 11.72 10.06
N GLY A 142 -19.40 11.63 8.96
CA GLY A 142 -18.51 12.69 8.49
C GLY A 142 -17.22 12.83 9.28
N ASN A 143 -16.89 11.89 10.16
CA ASN A 143 -15.65 11.90 10.95
C ASN A 143 -14.42 11.40 10.16
N TYR A 144 -14.66 10.97 8.92
CA TYR A 144 -13.62 10.45 8.05
C TYR A 144 -13.17 11.50 7.03
N LYS A 145 -11.92 11.90 7.10
CA LYS A 145 -11.33 12.93 6.22
C LYS A 145 -10.80 12.40 4.89
N GLY A 146 -10.88 11.09 4.65
CA GLY A 146 -10.30 10.45 3.47
C GLY A 146 -8.78 10.22 3.59
N LEU A 147 -8.28 9.24 2.85
CA LEU A 147 -6.84 8.94 2.85
C LEU A 147 -5.98 10.06 2.23
N SER A 148 -6.57 10.99 1.51
CA SER A 148 -5.84 12.13 0.93
C SER A 148 -5.17 13.05 1.96
N VAL A 149 -5.48 12.94 3.24
CA VAL A 149 -4.77 13.68 4.31
C VAL A 149 -3.37 13.10 4.60
N ILE A 150 -3.12 11.84 4.23
CA ILE A 150 -1.78 11.26 4.30
C ILE A 150 -0.97 11.83 3.14
N SER A 151 0.14 12.51 3.44
CA SER A 151 1.00 13.10 2.40
C SER A 151 1.96 12.06 1.81
N GLU A 152 2.47 12.33 0.61
CA GLU A 152 3.51 11.53 -0.04
C GLU A 152 4.79 11.50 0.80
N GLU A 153 5.15 12.64 1.43
CA GLU A 153 6.31 12.75 2.31
C GLU A 153 6.22 11.83 3.52
N GLN A 154 5.02 11.69 4.12
CA GLN A 154 4.81 10.75 5.22
C GLN A 154 5.03 9.31 4.77
N VAL A 155 4.54 8.95 3.58
CA VAL A 155 4.71 7.60 3.01
C VAL A 155 6.17 7.33 2.67
N ILE A 156 6.85 8.28 2.02
CA ILE A 156 8.28 8.17 1.68
C ILE A 156 9.11 8.00 2.95
N LYS A 157 8.90 8.83 3.97
CA LYS A 157 9.64 8.76 5.23
C LYS A 157 9.43 7.41 5.94
N ALA A 158 8.21 6.91 5.97
CA ALA A 158 7.90 5.60 6.55
C ALA A 158 8.62 4.48 5.78
N ALA A 159 8.60 4.55 4.45
CA ALA A 159 9.27 3.58 3.58
C ALA A 159 10.79 3.58 3.78
N GLU A 160 11.42 4.75 3.81
CA GLU A 160 12.86 4.90 4.07
C GLU A 160 13.26 4.35 5.43
N THR A 161 12.44 4.58 6.46
CA THR A 161 12.69 4.04 7.80
C THR A 161 12.75 2.52 7.77
N LEU A 162 11.74 1.85 7.19
CA LEU A 162 11.71 0.39 7.09
C LEU A 162 12.85 -0.19 6.23
N LEU A 163 13.21 0.50 5.14
CA LEU A 163 14.33 0.07 4.29
C LEU A 163 15.70 0.18 4.98
N LEU A 164 15.87 1.12 5.93
CA LEU A 164 17.09 1.24 6.73
C LEU A 164 17.19 0.16 7.80
N GLU A 165 16.06 -0.21 8.42
CA GLU A 165 15.99 -1.24 9.46
C GLU A 165 16.17 -2.66 8.91
N SER A 166 15.97 -2.85 7.60
CA SER A 166 16.08 -4.14 6.90
C SER A 166 17.50 -4.45 6.40
N LYS A 167 18.48 -3.58 6.65
CA LYS A 167 19.89 -3.76 6.31
C LYS A 167 20.65 -4.38 7.47
#